data_4affcc1e779eee03a508ffdf5c6c359d
#
_entry.id   4affcc1e779eee03a508ffdf5c6c359d
#
_cell.length_a   1.000
_cell.length_b   1.000
_cell.length_c   1.000
_cell.angle_alpha   90.00
_cell.angle_beta   90.00
_cell.angle_gamma   90.00
#
_symmetry.space_group_name_H-M   'P 1'
#
loop_
_entity.id
_entity.type
_entity.pdbx_description
1 polymer ?
#
loop_
_entity_poly.entity_id
_entity_poly.type
_entity_poly.pdbx_seq_one_letter_code
_entity_poly.pdbx_strand_id
1 'polypeptide(L)'
;PVVRSHSISAAVHFAHHISVDEARTAIAAAPGCRLVDDLDALQYPMPLDTSDQDLVFVGRIRPDLTDPNGLCLWCCGDQVRKGAATNCVQIAELLIQNG
;
A
#
# COMPACT_ATOMS: atom_id res chain seq x y z
N PRO A 1 -15.57 -2.95 11.31
CA PRO A 1 -15.68 -4.20 12.07
C PRO A 1 -14.95 -5.34 11.34
N VAL A 2 -13.66 -5.44 11.55
CA VAL A 2 -12.82 -6.49 10.95
C VAL A 2 -12.09 -7.23 12.07
N VAL A 3 -11.90 -8.53 11.90
CA VAL A 3 -11.26 -9.36 12.91
C VAL A 3 -9.74 -9.24 12.83
N ARG A 4 -9.18 -9.16 11.63
CA ARG A 4 -7.75 -9.12 11.40
C ARG A 4 -7.43 -8.28 10.16
N SER A 5 -6.24 -7.74 10.11
CA SER A 5 -5.71 -6.80 9.13
C SER A 5 -6.15 -5.35 9.39
N HIS A 6 -5.22 -4.46 9.18
CA HIS A 6 -5.47 -3.02 9.25
C HIS A 6 -5.81 -2.46 7.88
N SER A 7 -6.66 -1.44 7.88
CA SER A 7 -6.99 -0.67 6.69
C SER A 7 -6.69 0.80 6.96
N ILE A 8 -6.05 1.45 6.00
CA ILE A 8 -5.65 2.85 6.12
C ILE A 8 -6.10 3.60 4.88
N SER A 9 -6.85 4.69 5.10
CA SER A 9 -7.13 5.69 4.08
C SER A 9 -6.11 6.80 4.24
N ALA A 10 -5.30 7.04 3.23
CA ALA A 10 -4.21 8.00 3.28
C ALA A 10 -4.36 9.08 2.22
N ALA A 11 -4.07 10.31 2.60
CA ALA A 11 -3.87 11.43 1.69
C ALA A 11 -2.39 11.80 1.76
N VAL A 12 -1.71 11.78 0.61
CA VAL A 12 -0.28 12.03 0.51
C VAL A 12 -0.05 13.28 -0.33
N HIS A 13 0.73 14.21 0.19
CA HIS A 13 1.06 15.46 -0.48
C HIS A 13 2.54 15.47 -0.85
N PHE A 14 2.81 15.75 -2.12
CA PHE A 14 4.17 15.75 -2.66
C PHE A 14 4.66 17.18 -2.92
N ALA A 15 5.97 17.33 -3.07
CA ALA A 15 6.57 18.64 -3.42
C ALA A 15 6.23 19.07 -4.84
N HIS A 16 5.90 18.11 -5.72
CA HIS A 16 5.50 18.35 -7.10
C HIS A 16 4.45 17.35 -7.53
N HIS A 17 3.85 17.55 -8.69
CA HIS A 17 2.77 16.71 -9.18
C HIS A 17 3.26 15.28 -9.50
N ILE A 18 2.53 14.29 -8.97
CA ILE A 18 2.70 12.87 -9.30
C ILE A 18 1.37 12.39 -9.90
N SER A 19 1.42 11.80 -11.07
CA SER A 19 0.22 11.26 -11.70
C SER A 19 -0.21 9.94 -11.04
N VAL A 20 -1.47 9.58 -11.21
CA VAL A 20 -1.99 8.28 -10.74
C VAL A 20 -1.22 7.12 -11.40
N ASP A 21 -0.92 7.23 -12.70
CA ASP A 21 -0.20 6.18 -13.42
C ASP A 21 1.23 6.01 -12.92
N GLU A 22 1.92 7.12 -12.61
CA GLU A 22 3.26 7.07 -12.00
C GLU A 22 3.23 6.37 -10.64
N ALA A 23 2.24 6.72 -9.82
CA ALA A 23 2.06 6.11 -8.50
C ALA A 23 1.76 4.61 -8.61
N ARG A 24 0.88 4.21 -9.52
CA ARG A 24 0.55 2.80 -9.75
C ARG A 24 1.79 2.01 -10.18
N THR A 25 2.56 2.55 -11.09
CA THR A 25 3.80 1.92 -11.56
C THR A 25 4.80 1.75 -10.41
N ALA A 26 4.99 2.77 -9.59
CA ALA A 26 5.91 2.71 -8.46
C ALA A 26 5.48 1.67 -7.42
N ILE A 27 4.19 1.62 -7.10
CA ILE A 27 3.65 0.66 -6.12
C ILE A 27 3.74 -0.77 -6.66
N ALA A 28 3.42 -0.98 -7.94
CA ALA A 28 3.51 -2.30 -8.56
C ALA A 28 4.94 -2.85 -8.56
N ALA A 29 5.94 -1.97 -8.63
CA ALA A 29 7.35 -2.34 -8.60
C ALA A 29 7.91 -2.46 -7.18
N ALA A 30 7.22 -1.97 -6.16
CA ALA A 30 7.70 -1.97 -4.77
C ALA A 30 7.67 -3.39 -4.18
N PRO A 31 8.79 -3.90 -3.63
CA PRO A 31 8.88 -5.30 -3.20
C PRO A 31 7.97 -5.68 -2.02
N GLY A 32 7.57 -4.72 -1.21
CA GLY A 32 6.69 -4.96 -0.06
C GLY A 32 5.21 -4.72 -0.33
N CYS A 33 4.85 -4.37 -1.56
CA CYS A 33 3.50 -3.95 -1.91
C CYS A 33 2.93 -4.79 -3.06
N ARG A 34 1.61 -4.88 -3.08
CA ARG A 34 0.86 -5.44 -4.20
C ARG A 34 -0.21 -4.44 -4.62
N LEU A 35 -0.24 -4.10 -5.90
CA LEU A 35 -1.27 -3.22 -6.45
C LEU A 35 -2.55 -4.02 -6.69
N VAL A 36 -3.64 -3.60 -6.04
CA VAL A 36 -4.98 -4.16 -6.22
C VAL A 36 -5.92 -2.98 -6.49
N ASP A 37 -6.04 -2.60 -7.74
CA ASP A 37 -6.74 -1.38 -8.11
C ASP A 37 -7.33 -1.49 -9.51
N ASP A 38 -8.50 -2.12 -9.60
CA ASP A 38 -9.26 -2.26 -10.85
C ASP A 38 -10.70 -1.82 -10.60
N LEU A 39 -11.03 -0.64 -11.06
CA LEU A 39 -12.36 -0.05 -10.86
C LEU A 39 -13.44 -0.79 -11.64
N ASP A 40 -13.13 -1.28 -12.83
CA ASP A 40 -14.10 -1.98 -13.66
C ASP A 40 -14.46 -3.35 -13.09
N ALA A 41 -13.48 -4.04 -12.53
CA ALA A 41 -13.67 -5.32 -11.86
C ALA A 41 -14.06 -5.17 -10.39
N LEU A 42 -14.17 -3.95 -9.88
CA LEU A 42 -14.45 -3.64 -8.47
C LEU A 42 -13.42 -4.30 -7.53
N GLN A 43 -12.15 -4.33 -7.94
CA GLN A 43 -11.06 -4.86 -7.14
C GLN A 43 -10.36 -3.75 -6.38
N TYR A 44 -10.27 -3.89 -5.09
CA TYR A 44 -9.58 -2.99 -4.18
C TYR A 44 -9.11 -3.78 -2.96
N PRO A 45 -8.13 -3.26 -2.19
CA PRO A 45 -7.62 -3.98 -1.02
C PRO A 45 -8.70 -4.21 0.04
N MET A 46 -8.76 -5.41 0.57
CA MET A 46 -9.67 -5.79 1.65
C MET A 46 -8.93 -6.50 2.78
N PRO A 47 -9.30 -6.25 4.05
CA PRO A 47 -8.66 -6.92 5.19
C PRO A 47 -8.71 -8.44 5.10
N LEU A 48 -9.80 -8.98 4.59
CA LEU A 48 -9.96 -10.43 4.43
C LEU A 48 -8.88 -11.04 3.53
N ASP A 49 -8.51 -10.34 2.47
CA ASP A 49 -7.54 -10.83 1.50
C ASP A 49 -6.09 -10.68 1.98
N THR A 50 -5.84 -9.72 2.88
CA THR A 50 -4.49 -9.45 3.39
C THR A 50 -4.14 -10.22 4.65
N SER A 51 -5.11 -10.83 5.31
CA SER A 51 -4.85 -11.65 6.49
C SER A 51 -3.94 -12.84 6.13
N ASP A 52 -2.90 -13.05 6.92
CA ASP A 52 -1.85 -14.05 6.71
C ASP A 52 -0.97 -13.79 5.47
N GLN A 53 -1.00 -12.58 4.92
CA GLN A 53 -0.13 -12.16 3.81
C GLN A 53 1.01 -11.29 4.30
N ASP A 54 2.17 -11.39 3.65
CA ASP A 54 3.35 -10.58 3.97
C ASP A 54 3.42 -9.27 3.18
N LEU A 55 2.51 -9.06 2.25
CA LEU A 55 2.47 -7.85 1.42
C LEU A 55 1.41 -6.88 1.92
N VAL A 56 1.68 -5.60 1.72
CA VAL A 56 0.67 -4.55 1.87
C VAL A 56 -0.03 -4.40 0.53
N PHE A 57 -1.34 -4.54 0.53
CA PHE A 57 -2.16 -4.34 -0.67
C PHE A 57 -2.54 -2.87 -0.75
N VAL A 58 -2.32 -2.25 -1.91
CA VAL A 58 -2.57 -0.83 -2.14
C VAL A 58 -3.50 -0.68 -3.33
N GLY A 59 -4.48 0.19 -3.21
CA GLY A 59 -5.42 0.47 -4.29
C GLY A 59 -6.20 1.74 -4.05
N ARG A 60 -7.23 1.95 -4.88
CA ARG A 60 -8.06 3.16 -4.83
C ARG A 60 -7.22 4.42 -4.99
N ILE A 61 -6.18 4.35 -5.81
CA ILE A 61 -5.28 5.48 -6.05
C ILE A 61 -6.01 6.48 -6.95
N ARG A 62 -6.11 7.69 -6.46
CA ARG A 62 -6.87 8.76 -7.14
C ARG A 62 -6.29 10.13 -6.80
N PRO A 63 -6.49 11.13 -7.66
CA PRO A 63 -6.06 12.49 -7.36
C PRO A 63 -6.79 13.03 -6.12
N ASP A 64 -6.08 13.80 -5.32
CA ASP A 64 -6.70 14.58 -4.25
C ASP A 64 -7.39 15.80 -4.88
N LEU A 65 -8.68 15.94 -4.61
CA LEU A 65 -9.48 17.06 -5.19
C LEU A 65 -9.09 18.41 -4.60
N THR A 66 -8.39 18.44 -3.49
CA THR A 66 -8.02 19.68 -2.79
C THR A 66 -6.57 20.12 -3.02
N ASP A 67 -5.74 19.27 -3.63
CA ASP A 67 -4.32 19.55 -3.85
C ASP A 67 -3.86 18.93 -5.17
N PRO A 68 -3.39 19.73 -6.16
CA PRO A 68 -2.90 19.19 -7.43
C PRO A 68 -1.65 18.31 -7.29
N ASN A 69 -0.92 18.42 -6.17
CA ASN A 69 0.25 17.60 -5.85
C ASN A 69 -0.09 16.47 -4.88
N GLY A 70 -1.37 16.21 -4.65
CA GLY A 70 -1.81 15.19 -3.70
C GLY A 70 -2.43 13.97 -4.37
N LEU A 71 -2.28 12.83 -3.72
CA LEU A 71 -2.97 11.58 -4.06
C LEU A 71 -3.65 11.00 -2.84
N CYS A 72 -4.80 10.40 -3.05
CA CYS A 72 -5.46 9.58 -2.04
C CYS A 72 -5.32 8.11 -2.40
N LEU A 73 -5.14 7.28 -1.39
CA LEU A 73 -5.01 5.85 -1.60
C LEU A 73 -5.58 5.08 -0.40
N TRP A 74 -5.83 3.81 -0.62
CA TRP A 74 -6.32 2.88 0.38
C TRP A 74 -5.37 1.71 0.45
N CYS A 75 -4.98 1.29 1.65
CA CYS A 75 -4.12 0.14 1.82
C CYS A 75 -4.55 -0.75 2.97
N CYS A 76 -4.31 -2.04 2.81
CA CYS A 76 -4.58 -3.05 3.81
C CYS A 76 -3.33 -3.90 4.02
N GLY A 77 -3.09 -4.31 5.26
CA GLY A 77 -1.96 -5.17 5.60
C GLY A 77 -2.21 -5.92 6.89
N ASP A 78 -1.64 -7.11 7.00
CA ASP A 78 -1.74 -7.90 8.22
C ASP A 78 -0.85 -7.28 9.30
N GLN A 79 -1.46 -6.79 10.37
CA GLN A 79 -0.76 -6.10 11.45
C GLN A 79 0.22 -7.00 12.21
N VAL A 80 0.01 -8.31 12.21
CA VAL A 80 0.86 -9.26 12.91
C VAL A 80 2.10 -9.62 12.06
N ARG A 81 1.94 -9.62 10.74
CA ARG A 81 3.01 -10.00 9.81
C ARG A 81 3.75 -8.76 9.30
N LYS A 82 3.31 -8.15 8.22
CA LYS A 82 3.98 -6.98 7.62
C LYS A 82 3.94 -5.76 8.53
N GLY A 83 2.89 -5.61 9.31
CA GLY A 83 2.78 -4.52 10.28
C GLY A 83 3.64 -4.68 11.53
N ALA A 84 4.26 -5.84 11.74
CA ALA A 84 5.06 -6.11 12.95
C ALA A 84 6.24 -7.04 12.66
N ALA A 85 6.09 -8.33 12.94
CA ALA A 85 7.19 -9.29 12.93
C ALA A 85 7.86 -9.44 11.57
N THR A 86 7.08 -9.65 10.50
CA THR A 86 7.63 -9.82 9.15
C THR A 86 8.38 -8.56 8.70
N ASN A 87 7.86 -7.38 9.00
CA ASN A 87 8.52 -6.13 8.63
C ASN A 87 9.87 -5.97 9.32
N CYS A 88 9.97 -6.34 10.59
CA CYS A 88 11.23 -6.30 11.33
C CYS A 88 12.28 -7.22 10.71
N VAL A 89 11.89 -8.43 10.35
CA VAL A 89 12.77 -9.40 9.69
C VAL A 89 13.22 -8.87 8.33
N GLN A 90 12.30 -8.31 7.53
CA GLN A 90 12.63 -7.77 6.22
C GLN A 90 13.58 -6.56 6.30
N ILE A 91 13.45 -5.72 7.32
CA ILE A 91 14.40 -4.63 7.56
C ILE A 91 15.78 -5.18 7.87
N ALA A 92 15.86 -6.20 8.71
CA ALA A 92 17.14 -6.84 9.04
C ALA A 92 17.80 -7.45 7.79
N GLU A 93 17.03 -8.15 6.97
CA GLU A 93 17.51 -8.71 5.70
C GLU A 93 18.05 -7.62 4.77
N LEU A 94 17.32 -6.51 4.65
CA LEU A 94 17.74 -5.39 3.82
C LEU A 94 19.05 -4.77 4.31
N LEU A 95 19.22 -4.63 5.62
CA LEU A 95 20.47 -4.13 6.21
C LEU A 95 21.64 -5.06 5.96
N ILE A 96 21.43 -6.37 6.01
CA ILE A 96 22.47 -7.36 5.71
C ILE A 96 22.86 -7.29 4.23
N GLN A 97 21.89 -7.17 3.32
CA GLN A 97 22.15 -7.10 1.88
C GLN A 97 22.90 -5.83 1.47
N ASN A 98 22.64 -4.70 2.13
CA ASN A 98 23.18 -3.40 1.78
C ASN A 98 24.33 -2.95 2.72
N GLY A 99 24.56 -3.72 3.73
CA GLY A 99 25.62 -3.46 4.71
C GLY A 99 26.90 -4.20 4.37
#